data_725079f18b5ad0d570d3d118ab6bd5db
#
_entry.id   725079f18b5ad0d570d3d118ab6bd5db
#
_cell.length_a   1.000
_cell.length_b   1.000
_cell.length_c   1.000
_cell.angle_alpha   90.00
_cell.angle_beta   90.00
_cell.angle_gamma   90.00
#
_symmetry.space_group_name_H-M   'P 1'
#
loop_
_entity.id
_entity.type
_entity.pdbx_description
1 polymer ?
#
loop_
_entity_poly.entity_id
_entity_poly.type
_entity_poly.pdbx_seq_one_letter_code
_entity_poly.pdbx_strand_id
1 'polypeptide(L)'
;MKELIEIVWNNRDLLKERKYSDAVKSTLEKLNKGELKVAEKIDSKWIVNEWVKMAVILFFPLMEMKTIELGPFEFHDKIKLKTNYKKQGVRVVPHAIARYGSFIHKGVVLMPSYVNIG
;
A
#
# COMPACT_ATOMS: atom_id res chain seq x y z
N MET A 1 -13.87 10.14 2.80
CA MET A 1 -12.69 9.60 2.09
C MET A 1 -13.08 8.77 0.88
N LYS A 2 -13.99 7.81 1.03
CA LYS A 2 -14.49 6.98 -0.07
C LYS A 2 -15.03 7.82 -1.23
N GLU A 3 -15.85 8.80 -0.94
CA GLU A 3 -16.47 9.68 -1.93
C GLU A 3 -15.42 10.43 -2.77
N LEU A 4 -14.34 10.91 -2.12
CA LEU A 4 -13.26 11.62 -2.81
C LEU A 4 -12.51 10.68 -3.76
N ILE A 5 -12.29 9.44 -3.34
CA ILE A 5 -11.63 8.43 -4.17
C ILE A 5 -12.49 8.12 -5.40
N GLU A 6 -13.78 7.94 -5.23
CA GLU A 6 -14.70 7.65 -6.33
C GLU A 6 -14.81 8.82 -7.33
N ILE A 7 -14.79 10.05 -6.82
CA ILE A 7 -14.80 11.25 -7.67
C ILE A 7 -13.53 11.29 -8.54
N VAL A 8 -12.36 11.16 -7.91
CA VAL A 8 -11.08 11.25 -8.64
C VAL A 8 -10.86 10.04 -9.54
N TRP A 9 -11.43 8.89 -9.20
CA TRP A 9 -11.40 7.72 -10.09
C TRP A 9 -12.03 8.02 -11.44
N ASN A 10 -13.14 8.76 -11.44
CA ASN A 10 -13.85 9.13 -12.67
C ASN A 10 -13.26 10.36 -13.37
N ASN A 11 -12.44 11.14 -12.69
CA ASN A 11 -11.74 12.29 -13.28
C ASN A 11 -10.34 12.40 -12.68
N ARG A 12 -9.38 11.72 -13.29
CA ARG A 12 -8.01 11.59 -12.75
C ARG A 12 -7.20 12.88 -12.79
N ASP A 13 -7.60 13.87 -13.54
CA ASP A 13 -6.95 15.18 -13.52
C ASP A 13 -7.06 15.85 -12.14
N LEU A 14 -8.08 15.48 -11.37
CA LEU A 14 -8.26 15.97 -10.00
C LEU A 14 -7.16 15.52 -9.03
N LEU A 15 -6.33 14.53 -9.40
CA LEU A 15 -5.17 14.14 -8.59
C LEU A 15 -4.17 15.31 -8.40
N LYS A 16 -4.19 16.31 -9.25
CA LYS A 16 -3.37 17.51 -9.14
C LYS A 16 -3.82 18.39 -7.97
N GLU A 17 -5.05 18.25 -7.53
CA GLU A 17 -5.57 18.99 -6.39
C GLU A 17 -5.23 18.27 -5.08
N ARG A 18 -4.69 19.04 -4.14
CA ARG A 18 -4.22 18.51 -2.85
C ARG A 18 -5.27 17.69 -2.11
N LYS A 19 -6.51 18.15 -2.14
CA LYS A 19 -7.64 17.47 -1.49
C LYS A 19 -7.75 16.00 -1.90
N TYR A 20 -7.64 15.71 -3.18
CA TYR A 20 -7.77 14.36 -3.72
C TYR A 20 -6.50 13.54 -3.54
N SER A 21 -5.34 14.14 -3.79
CA SER A 21 -4.06 13.45 -3.58
C SER A 21 -3.85 13.08 -2.12
N ASP A 22 -4.24 13.95 -1.17
CA ASP A 22 -4.17 13.65 0.26
C ASP A 22 -5.14 12.53 0.65
N ALA A 23 -6.33 12.49 0.06
CA ALA A 23 -7.28 11.39 0.29
C ALA A 23 -6.70 10.03 -0.15
N VAL A 24 -6.05 9.99 -1.31
CA VAL A 24 -5.37 8.77 -1.80
C VAL A 24 -4.24 8.37 -0.86
N LYS A 25 -3.35 9.28 -0.51
CA LYS A 25 -2.23 9.02 0.40
C LYS A 25 -2.69 8.56 1.78
N SER A 26 -3.72 9.19 2.32
CA SER A 26 -4.30 8.81 3.61
C SER A 26 -4.91 7.41 3.59
N THR A 27 -5.55 7.04 2.48
CA THR A 27 -6.09 5.70 2.30
C THR A 27 -4.97 4.65 2.30
N LEU A 28 -3.87 4.93 1.59
CA LEU A 28 -2.70 4.04 1.57
C LEU A 28 -2.06 3.90 2.95
N GLU A 29 -1.98 4.98 3.72
CA GLU A 29 -1.44 4.94 5.07
C GLU A 29 -2.29 4.06 6.00
N LYS A 30 -3.60 4.18 5.91
CA LYS A 30 -4.52 3.32 6.68
C LYS A 30 -4.42 1.85 6.27
N LEU A 31 -4.28 1.61 4.96
CA LEU A 31 -4.06 0.27 4.44
C LEU A 31 -2.74 -0.31 4.95
N ASN A 32 -1.68 0.49 4.95
CA ASN A 32 -0.36 0.11 5.46
C ASN A 32 -0.38 -0.24 6.95
N LYS A 33 -1.25 0.41 7.72
CA LYS A 33 -1.42 0.16 9.17
C LYS A 33 -2.41 -0.95 9.48
N GLY A 34 -3.07 -1.51 8.50
CA GLY A 34 -4.09 -2.54 8.70
C GLY A 34 -5.44 -2.02 9.18
N GLU A 35 -5.64 -0.70 9.15
CA GLU A 35 -6.90 -0.05 9.52
C GLU A 35 -7.96 -0.19 8.41
N LEU A 36 -7.52 -0.39 7.18
CA LEU A 36 -8.35 -0.68 6.04
C LEU A 36 -7.88 -1.97 5.38
N LYS A 37 -8.80 -2.64 4.71
CA LYS A 37 -8.51 -3.87 3.95
C LYS A 37 -9.16 -3.77 2.57
N VAL A 38 -8.49 -4.31 1.57
CA VAL A 38 -9.05 -4.43 0.21
C VAL A 38 -10.20 -5.43 0.20
N ALA A 39 -10.04 -6.52 0.95
CA ALA A 39 -11.08 -7.52 1.12
C ALA A 39 -11.12 -7.97 2.57
N GLU A 40 -12.32 -8.17 3.10
CA GLU A 40 -12.49 -8.58 4.48
C GLU A 40 -13.69 -9.51 4.63
N LYS A 41 -13.65 -10.36 5.66
CA LYS A 41 -14.73 -11.29 5.95
C LYS A 41 -15.64 -10.68 7.02
N ILE A 42 -16.88 -10.42 6.65
CA ILE A 42 -17.91 -9.89 7.55
C ILE A 42 -19.09 -10.86 7.53
N ASP A 43 -19.52 -11.32 8.71
CA ASP A 43 -20.64 -12.29 8.86
C ASP A 43 -20.50 -13.51 7.93
N SER A 44 -19.31 -14.11 7.92
CA SER A 44 -18.95 -15.27 7.11
C SER A 44 -18.96 -15.03 5.59
N LYS A 45 -19.11 -13.79 5.13
CA LYS A 45 -19.07 -13.42 3.72
C LYS A 45 -17.86 -12.55 3.42
N TRP A 46 -17.22 -12.79 2.29
CA TRP A 46 -16.14 -11.94 1.79
C TRP A 46 -16.71 -10.70 1.11
N ILE A 47 -16.24 -9.55 1.54
CA ILE A 47 -16.60 -8.24 0.97
C ILE A 47 -15.34 -7.61 0.41
N VAL A 48 -15.43 -7.13 -0.83
CA VAL A 48 -14.35 -6.40 -1.50
C VAL A 48 -14.64 -4.91 -1.41
N ASN A 49 -13.69 -4.17 -0.85
CA ASN A 49 -13.76 -2.71 -0.77
C ASN A 49 -13.18 -2.10 -2.05
N GLU A 50 -14.01 -2.03 -3.09
CA GLU A 50 -13.58 -1.56 -4.42
C GLU A 50 -12.92 -0.18 -4.38
N TRP A 51 -13.43 0.74 -3.57
CA TRP A 51 -12.87 2.08 -3.45
C TRP A 51 -11.43 2.08 -2.91
N VAL A 52 -11.09 1.12 -2.05
CA VAL A 52 -9.71 0.95 -1.55
C VAL A 52 -8.80 0.48 -2.68
N LYS A 53 -9.27 -0.44 -3.52
CA LYS A 53 -8.53 -0.87 -4.72
C LYS A 53 -8.32 0.31 -5.69
N MET A 54 -9.33 1.14 -5.87
CA MET A 54 -9.21 2.36 -6.67
C MET A 54 -8.11 3.28 -6.13
N ALA A 55 -8.06 3.48 -4.80
CA ALA A 55 -7.03 4.29 -4.16
C ALA A 55 -5.62 3.72 -4.41
N VAL A 56 -5.46 2.40 -4.36
CA VAL A 56 -4.17 1.75 -4.66
C VAL A 56 -3.72 2.09 -6.09
N ILE A 57 -4.61 1.99 -7.05
CA ILE A 57 -4.28 2.31 -8.45
C ILE A 57 -3.97 3.79 -8.62
N LEU A 58 -4.73 4.66 -7.97
CA LEU A 58 -4.54 6.12 -8.03
C LEU A 58 -3.26 6.58 -7.33
N PHE A 59 -2.69 5.76 -6.45
CA PHE A 59 -1.46 6.08 -5.75
C PHE A 59 -0.24 6.06 -6.68
N PHE A 60 -0.21 5.16 -7.67
CA PHE A 60 0.94 5.02 -8.57
C PHE A 60 1.28 6.31 -9.32
N PRO A 61 0.35 7.02 -9.98
CA PRO A 61 0.68 8.26 -10.66
C PRO A 61 1.12 9.40 -9.73
N LEU A 62 0.88 9.29 -8.41
CA LEU A 62 1.34 10.27 -7.44
C LEU A 62 2.80 10.08 -7.02
N MET A 63 3.38 8.92 -7.32
CA MET A 63 4.74 8.57 -6.93
C MET A 63 5.68 8.67 -8.13
N GLU A 64 6.94 9.00 -7.85
CA GLU A 64 8.00 9.10 -8.86
C GLU A 64 8.90 7.89 -8.82
N MET A 65 9.40 7.49 -10.00
CA MET A 65 10.39 6.42 -10.11
C MET A 65 11.69 6.83 -9.43
N LYS A 66 12.27 5.91 -8.67
CA LYS A 66 13.56 6.10 -7.98
C LYS A 66 14.41 4.86 -8.14
N THR A 67 15.70 5.07 -8.33
CA THR A 67 16.68 3.99 -8.33
C THR A 67 17.25 3.84 -6.92
N ILE A 68 17.28 2.60 -6.43
CA ILE A 68 17.85 2.25 -5.13
C ILE A 68 18.97 1.26 -5.39
N GLU A 69 20.19 1.60 -4.95
CA GLU A 69 21.35 0.72 -5.01
C GLU A 69 21.66 0.21 -3.59
N LEU A 70 21.76 -1.10 -3.44
CA LEU A 70 22.03 -1.74 -2.15
C LEU A 70 22.98 -2.91 -2.35
N GLY A 71 24.28 -2.67 -2.15
CA GLY A 71 25.32 -3.66 -2.43
C GLY A 71 25.24 -4.11 -3.89
N PRO A 72 25.13 -5.43 -4.15
CA PRO A 72 24.99 -5.93 -5.52
C PRO A 72 23.57 -5.79 -6.11
N PHE A 73 22.61 -5.29 -5.32
CA PHE A 73 21.22 -5.18 -5.74
C PHE A 73 20.90 -3.77 -6.24
N GLU A 74 20.07 -3.71 -7.29
CA GLU A 74 19.54 -2.46 -7.78
C GLU A 74 18.03 -2.61 -7.99
N PHE A 75 17.29 -1.58 -7.58
CA PHE A 75 15.84 -1.50 -7.77
C PHE A 75 15.50 -0.19 -8.45
N HIS A 76 14.49 -0.20 -9.30
CA HIS A 76 13.98 1.00 -9.96
C HIS A 76 12.45 0.96 -9.90
N ASP A 77 11.88 1.65 -8.93
CA ASP A 77 10.43 1.60 -8.65
C ASP A 77 9.97 2.90 -8.01
N LYS A 78 8.67 3.07 -7.97
CA LYS A 78 8.04 4.26 -7.39
C LYS A 78 7.42 4.03 -6.01
N ILE A 79 7.21 2.79 -5.62
CA ILE A 79 6.58 2.45 -4.33
C ILE A 79 7.67 2.12 -3.32
N LYS A 80 7.70 2.87 -2.22
CA LYS A 80 8.66 2.60 -1.16
C LYS A 80 8.39 1.25 -0.49
N LEU A 81 9.44 0.68 0.07
CA LEU A 81 9.33 -0.57 0.80
C LEU A 81 8.85 -0.32 2.23
N LYS A 82 8.25 -1.34 2.81
CA LYS A 82 7.86 -1.35 4.21
C LYS A 82 9.10 -1.39 5.09
N THR A 83 9.04 -0.73 6.23
CA THR A 83 10.16 -0.62 7.20
C THR A 83 9.67 -0.79 8.63
N ASN A 84 10.57 -0.70 9.61
CA ASN A 84 10.27 -0.78 11.04
C ASN A 84 9.70 -2.13 11.48
N TYR A 85 10.19 -3.22 10.90
CA TYR A 85 9.69 -4.56 11.19
C TYR A 85 9.85 -4.95 12.66
N LYS A 86 10.98 -4.58 13.30
CA LYS A 86 11.21 -4.87 14.71
C LYS A 86 10.12 -4.29 15.60
N LYS A 87 9.76 -3.02 15.34
CA LYS A 87 8.71 -2.31 16.09
C LYS A 87 7.33 -2.95 15.84
N GLN A 88 7.10 -3.45 14.65
CA GLN A 88 5.85 -4.11 14.27
C GLN A 88 5.78 -5.57 14.73
N GLY A 89 6.86 -6.11 15.29
CA GLY A 89 6.91 -7.49 15.75
C GLY A 89 6.93 -8.50 14.62
N VAL A 90 7.49 -8.15 13.48
CA VAL A 90 7.58 -8.99 12.28
C VAL A 90 9.03 -9.39 12.04
N ARG A 91 9.26 -10.67 11.79
CA ARG A 91 10.57 -11.18 11.39
C ARG A 91 10.62 -11.29 9.87
N VAL A 92 11.63 -10.67 9.26
CA VAL A 92 11.79 -10.65 7.81
C VAL A 92 13.11 -11.31 7.45
N VAL A 93 13.02 -12.46 6.80
CA VAL A 93 14.20 -13.23 6.39
C VAL A 93 14.66 -12.67 5.03
N PRO A 94 15.95 -12.33 4.90
CA PRO A 94 16.48 -11.88 3.62
C PRO A 94 16.30 -12.97 2.55
N HIS A 95 15.81 -12.62 1.35
CA HIS A 95 15.48 -11.31 0.83
C HIS A 95 13.96 -11.14 0.61
N ALA A 96 13.17 -11.39 1.65
CA ALA A 96 11.75 -11.07 1.58
C ALA A 96 11.52 -9.56 1.44
N ILE A 97 10.58 -9.16 0.61
CA ILE A 97 10.23 -7.77 0.33
C ILE A 97 8.74 -7.56 0.51
N ALA A 98 8.38 -6.50 1.22
CA ALA A 98 7.00 -6.05 1.32
C ALA A 98 6.92 -4.57 0.91
N ARG A 99 5.96 -4.23 0.05
CA ARG A 99 5.69 -2.86 -0.36
C ARG A 99 4.93 -2.09 0.71
N TYR A 100 5.18 -0.81 0.81
CA TYR A 100 4.33 0.12 1.56
C TYR A 100 2.89 0.00 1.08
N GLY A 101 1.95 -0.08 2.02
CA GLY A 101 0.54 -0.33 1.72
C GLY A 101 0.12 -1.79 1.93
N SER A 102 1.08 -2.68 2.20
CA SER A 102 0.76 -4.01 2.72
C SER A 102 0.77 -3.97 4.25
N PHE A 103 -0.04 -4.81 4.87
CA PHE A 103 -0.06 -4.95 6.33
C PHE A 103 0.37 -6.36 6.72
N ILE A 104 1.40 -6.44 7.57
CA ILE A 104 1.93 -7.70 8.08
C ILE A 104 1.64 -7.74 9.57
N HIS A 105 0.89 -8.74 10.01
CA HIS A 105 0.48 -8.87 11.40
C HIS A 105 1.68 -9.22 12.30
N LYS A 106 1.62 -8.73 13.56
CA LYS A 106 2.57 -9.08 14.61
C LYS A 106 2.70 -10.60 14.74
N GLY A 107 3.92 -11.08 14.84
CA GLY A 107 4.22 -12.51 15.00
C GLY A 107 4.44 -13.25 13.69
N VAL A 108 4.22 -12.60 12.55
CA VAL A 108 4.48 -13.20 11.24
C VAL A 108 5.97 -13.29 10.97
N VAL A 109 6.40 -14.38 10.35
CA VAL A 109 7.73 -14.54 9.78
C VAL A 109 7.60 -14.55 8.27
N LEU A 110 8.20 -13.55 7.61
CA LEU A 110 8.27 -13.51 6.15
C LEU A 110 9.52 -14.26 5.70
N MET A 111 9.33 -15.45 5.14
CA MET A 111 10.39 -16.13 4.40
C MET A 111 10.59 -15.40 3.05
N PRO A 112 11.68 -15.69 2.29
CA PRO A 112 11.89 -15.07 1.00
C PRO A 112 10.65 -15.09 0.12
N SER A 113 10.06 -13.93 -0.06
CA SER A 113 8.74 -13.77 -0.67
C SER A 113 8.53 -12.31 -1.06
N TYR A 114 7.47 -12.04 -1.78
CA TYR A 114 7.09 -10.70 -2.17
C TYR A 114 5.64 -10.42 -1.74
N VAL A 115 5.45 -9.35 -0.98
CA VAL A 115 4.12 -8.92 -0.54
C VAL A 115 3.77 -7.60 -1.19
N ASN A 116 2.75 -7.61 -2.04
CA ASN A 116 2.28 -6.43 -2.73
C ASN A 116 1.28 -5.63 -1.88
N ILE A 117 0.89 -4.46 -2.37
CA ILE A 117 -0.09 -3.58 -1.72
C ILE A 117 -1.46 -4.27 -1.65
N GLY A 118 -2.13 -4.13 -0.53
CA GLY A 118 -3.49 -4.65 -0.34
C GLY A 118 -3.64 -5.80 0.68
#